data_ca3fc3a5538584a8eb3363bb7d90911b
#
_entry.id   ca3fc3a5538584a8eb3363bb7d90911b
#
_cell.length_a   1.000
_cell.length_b   1.000
_cell.length_c   1.000
_cell.angle_alpha   90.00
_cell.angle_beta   90.00
_cell.angle_gamma   90.00
#
_symmetry.space_group_name_H-M   'P 1'
#
loop_
_entity.id
_entity.type
_entity.pdbx_description
1 polymer ?
#
loop_
_entity_poly.entity_id
_entity_poly.type
_entity_poly.pdbx_seq_one_letter_code
_entity_poly.pdbx_strand_id
1 'polypeptide(L)'
;MKYRAYKYRLYPNKQQEVLLAKHFGCCRFIYNYALDKKVRAYQTDKTNLSRFDIQADLPNMKKSEEYCWLKDVNSLSLQASLANLDSAFTKFFREHKCFPRFKSKKDGKQSFSIPQNTRVDFENGRIFIPKFKGGIKTKFHRTFEGIVKSSTI
;
A
#
# COMPACT_ATOMS: atom_id res chain seq x y z
N MET A 1 23.37 -10.82 0.68
CA MET A 1 22.56 -10.06 -0.32
C MET A 1 22.50 -8.60 0.11
N LYS A 2 22.80 -7.70 -0.81
CA LYS A 2 22.75 -6.26 -0.53
C LYS A 2 21.48 -5.66 -1.12
N TYR A 3 20.76 -4.89 -0.34
CA TYR A 3 19.58 -4.13 -0.79
C TYR A 3 19.96 -2.67 -1.01
N ARG A 4 19.48 -2.09 -2.10
CA ARG A 4 19.62 -0.67 -2.40
C ARG A 4 18.28 -0.07 -2.78
N ALA A 5 18.02 1.15 -2.37
CA ALA A 5 16.83 1.91 -2.76
C ALA A 5 17.20 2.95 -3.82
N TYR A 6 16.37 3.04 -4.84
CA TYR A 6 16.49 4.02 -5.91
C TYR A 6 15.18 4.82 -5.97
N LYS A 7 15.29 6.12 -6.03
CA LYS A 7 14.14 7.03 -6.10
C LYS A 7 14.11 7.71 -7.47
N TYR A 8 12.99 7.59 -8.16
CA TYR A 8 12.78 8.17 -9.48
C TYR A 8 11.51 9.01 -9.49
N ARG A 9 11.45 9.97 -10.40
CA ARG A 9 10.25 10.77 -10.60
C ARG A 9 9.34 10.14 -11.65
N LEU A 10 8.06 9.99 -11.31
CA LEU A 10 7.01 9.50 -12.20
C LEU A 10 6.31 10.67 -12.87
N TYR A 11 5.89 10.47 -14.12
CA TYR A 11 5.06 11.38 -14.89
C TYR A 11 3.82 10.64 -15.40
N PRO A 12 2.83 10.42 -14.52
CA PRO A 12 1.60 9.73 -14.90
C PRO A 12 0.76 10.59 -15.85
N ASN A 13 0.01 9.95 -16.74
CA ASN A 13 -1.05 10.61 -17.48
C ASN A 13 -2.30 10.81 -16.61
N LYS A 14 -3.33 11.52 -17.13
CA LYS A 14 -4.54 11.81 -16.35
C LYS A 14 -5.27 10.57 -15.84
N GLN A 15 -5.36 9.50 -16.64
CA GLN A 15 -5.99 8.24 -16.22
C GLN A 15 -5.17 7.56 -15.12
N GLN A 16 -3.86 7.57 -15.24
CA GLN A 16 -2.96 7.02 -14.23
C GLN A 16 -2.99 7.82 -12.94
N GLU A 17 -3.11 9.14 -13.01
CA GLU A 17 -3.28 10.00 -11.82
C GLU A 17 -4.55 9.64 -11.04
N VAL A 18 -5.68 9.42 -11.74
CA VAL A 18 -6.92 8.96 -11.11
C VAL A 18 -6.74 7.60 -10.43
N LEU A 19 -6.07 6.67 -11.11
CA LEU A 19 -5.82 5.33 -10.58
C LEU A 19 -4.83 5.35 -9.40
N LEU A 20 -3.82 6.22 -9.44
CA LEU A 20 -2.93 6.47 -8.29
C LEU A 20 -3.71 7.01 -7.09
N ALA A 21 -4.59 7.99 -7.31
CA ALA A 21 -5.44 8.54 -6.25
C ALA A 21 -6.35 7.46 -5.63
N LYS A 22 -6.89 6.55 -6.44
CA LYS A 22 -7.65 5.39 -5.95
C LYS A 22 -6.78 4.46 -5.10
N HIS A 23 -5.56 4.17 -5.51
CA HIS A 23 -4.63 3.34 -4.73
C HIS A 23 -4.30 3.98 -3.38
N PHE A 24 -3.97 5.27 -3.36
CA PHE A 24 -3.74 6.00 -2.10
C PHE A 24 -4.96 5.94 -1.18
N GLY A 25 -6.14 6.19 -1.74
CA GLY A 25 -7.40 6.18 -0.98
C GLY A 25 -7.75 4.81 -0.44
N CYS A 26 -7.66 3.77 -1.26
CA CYS A 26 -7.96 2.39 -0.85
C CYS A 26 -6.98 1.87 0.21
N CYS A 27 -5.70 2.12 0.05
CA CYS A 27 -4.69 1.70 1.03
C CYS A 27 -4.86 2.43 2.36
N ARG A 28 -5.18 3.72 2.33
CA ARG A 28 -5.52 4.48 3.54
C ARG A 28 -6.79 3.95 4.20
N PHE A 29 -7.82 3.67 3.43
CA PHE A 29 -9.08 3.11 3.94
C PHE A 29 -8.84 1.78 4.64
N ILE A 30 -8.13 0.84 4.02
CA ILE A 30 -7.85 -0.47 4.61
C ILE A 30 -7.01 -0.34 5.89
N TYR A 31 -6.03 0.54 5.91
CA TYR A 31 -5.27 0.82 7.13
C TYR A 31 -6.18 1.30 8.27
N ASN A 32 -7.05 2.27 7.99
CA ASN A 32 -7.97 2.83 8.97
C ASN A 32 -9.04 1.83 9.40
N TYR A 33 -9.60 1.05 8.47
CA TYR A 33 -10.54 -0.02 8.76
C TYR A 33 -9.93 -1.05 9.71
N ALA A 34 -8.72 -1.48 9.44
CA ALA A 34 -8.02 -2.46 10.28
C ALA A 34 -7.71 -1.90 11.67
N LEU A 35 -7.30 -0.65 11.74
CA LEU A 35 -7.04 0.02 13.03
C LEU A 35 -8.31 0.10 13.88
N ASP A 36 -9.41 0.57 13.29
CA ASP A 36 -10.72 0.64 13.98
C ASP A 36 -11.17 -0.74 14.45
N LYS A 37 -11.09 -1.75 13.58
CA LYS A 37 -11.49 -3.12 13.93
C LYS A 37 -10.67 -3.70 15.08
N LYS A 38 -9.35 -3.51 15.07
CA LYS A 38 -8.47 -3.96 16.17
C LYS A 38 -8.79 -3.27 17.48
N VAL A 39 -8.98 -1.95 17.45
CA VAL A 39 -9.30 -1.17 18.66
C VAL A 39 -10.64 -1.60 19.24
N ARG A 40 -11.67 -1.73 18.44
CA ARG A 40 -13.01 -2.17 18.88
C ARG A 40 -13.00 -3.58 19.46
N ALA A 41 -12.34 -4.53 18.78
CA ALA A 41 -12.24 -5.91 19.27
C ALA A 41 -11.56 -5.96 20.66
N TYR A 42 -10.51 -5.20 20.85
CA TYR A 42 -9.82 -5.13 22.13
C TYR A 42 -10.66 -4.45 23.22
N GLN A 43 -11.40 -3.39 22.89
CA GLN A 43 -12.27 -2.70 23.83
C GLN A 43 -13.46 -3.57 24.25
N THR A 44 -14.04 -4.36 23.35
CA THR A 44 -15.22 -5.18 23.59
C THR A 44 -14.92 -6.41 24.44
N ASP A 45 -13.93 -7.22 24.04
CA ASP A 45 -13.66 -8.52 24.65
C ASP A 45 -12.16 -8.83 24.83
N LYS A 46 -11.30 -7.82 24.73
CA LYS A 46 -9.83 -7.96 24.80
C LYS A 46 -9.23 -8.86 23.72
N THR A 47 -9.94 -9.10 22.63
CA THR A 47 -9.44 -9.86 21.49
C THR A 47 -8.34 -9.11 20.76
N ASN A 48 -7.21 -9.76 20.54
CA ASN A 48 -6.11 -9.21 19.73
C ASN A 48 -6.16 -9.82 18.33
N LEU A 49 -6.74 -9.10 17.38
CA LEU A 49 -6.82 -9.52 15.99
C LEU A 49 -5.46 -9.43 15.29
N SER A 50 -5.06 -10.49 14.60
CA SER A 50 -3.89 -10.46 13.73
C SER A 50 -4.20 -9.76 12.41
N ARG A 51 -3.16 -9.39 11.65
CA ARG A 51 -3.36 -8.86 10.30
C ARG A 51 -4.03 -9.89 9.37
N PHE A 52 -3.79 -11.18 9.59
CA PHE A 52 -4.37 -12.26 8.78
C PHE A 52 -5.87 -12.41 9.01
N ASP A 53 -6.35 -12.20 10.24
CA ASP A 53 -7.78 -12.19 10.55
C ASP A 53 -8.49 -11.09 9.76
N ILE A 54 -7.89 -9.92 9.67
CA ILE A 54 -8.45 -8.78 8.93
C ILE A 54 -8.28 -8.97 7.41
N GLN A 55 -7.15 -9.53 6.98
CA GLN A 55 -6.91 -9.84 5.57
C GLN A 55 -7.95 -10.81 5.02
N ALA A 56 -8.44 -11.74 5.83
CA ALA A 56 -9.49 -12.68 5.47
C ALA A 56 -10.82 -12.01 5.13
N ASP A 57 -11.06 -10.79 5.61
CA ASP A 57 -12.27 -10.01 5.28
C ASP A 57 -12.24 -9.45 3.85
N LEU A 58 -11.06 -9.21 3.27
CA LEU A 58 -10.92 -8.52 1.99
C LEU A 58 -11.71 -9.16 0.84
N PRO A 59 -11.72 -10.49 0.65
CA PRO A 59 -12.51 -11.11 -0.42
C PRO A 59 -14.00 -10.81 -0.31
N ASN A 60 -14.55 -10.85 0.90
CA ASN A 60 -15.95 -10.56 1.15
C ASN A 60 -16.28 -9.07 1.00
N MET A 61 -15.39 -8.19 1.46
CA MET A 61 -15.53 -6.75 1.26
C MET A 61 -15.58 -6.39 -0.23
N LYS A 62 -14.72 -6.99 -1.04
CA LYS A 62 -14.71 -6.77 -2.50
C LYS A 62 -15.97 -7.25 -3.20
N LYS A 63 -16.69 -8.20 -2.64
CA LYS A 63 -17.98 -8.71 -3.16
C LYS A 63 -19.17 -7.86 -2.72
N SER A 64 -19.03 -7.09 -1.65
CA SER A 64 -20.10 -6.24 -1.14
C SER A 64 -20.33 -5.03 -2.04
N GLU A 65 -21.54 -4.50 -2.08
CA GLU A 65 -21.85 -3.27 -2.81
C GLU A 65 -21.15 -2.06 -2.18
N GLU A 66 -20.98 -2.06 -0.87
CA GLU A 66 -20.38 -0.96 -0.11
C GLU A 66 -18.89 -0.77 -0.40
N TYR A 67 -18.15 -1.86 -0.62
CA TYR A 67 -16.68 -1.85 -0.78
C TYR A 67 -16.18 -2.46 -2.09
N CYS A 68 -17.05 -2.66 -3.07
CA CYS A 68 -16.67 -3.28 -4.35
C CYS A 68 -15.59 -2.48 -5.11
N TRP A 69 -15.46 -1.20 -4.86
CA TRP A 69 -14.41 -0.34 -5.41
C TRP A 69 -12.99 -0.75 -5.01
N LEU A 70 -12.82 -1.57 -3.97
CA LEU A 70 -11.52 -2.17 -3.62
C LEU A 70 -10.96 -3.10 -4.70
N LYS A 71 -11.78 -3.58 -5.63
CA LYS A 71 -11.33 -4.39 -6.78
C LYS A 71 -10.48 -3.60 -7.77
N ASP A 72 -10.63 -2.30 -7.82
CA ASP A 72 -9.97 -1.43 -8.80
C ASP A 72 -8.46 -1.29 -8.54
N VAL A 73 -8.00 -1.67 -7.37
CA VAL A 73 -6.61 -1.51 -6.95
C VAL A 73 -5.90 -2.84 -6.74
N ASN A 74 -4.58 -2.79 -6.71
CA ASN A 74 -3.74 -3.97 -6.48
C ASN A 74 -3.98 -4.57 -5.09
N SER A 75 -4.38 -5.84 -5.04
CA SER A 75 -4.65 -6.55 -3.80
C SER A 75 -3.44 -6.65 -2.88
N LEU A 76 -2.25 -6.81 -3.43
CA LEU A 76 -1.01 -6.88 -2.64
C LEU A 76 -0.69 -5.54 -1.97
N SER A 77 -1.07 -4.42 -2.57
CA SER A 77 -0.93 -3.09 -1.95
C SER A 77 -1.87 -2.93 -0.74
N LEU A 78 -3.08 -3.48 -0.80
CA LEU A 78 -4.00 -3.53 0.34
C LEU A 78 -3.43 -4.38 1.48
N GLN A 79 -2.89 -5.55 1.16
CA GLN A 79 -2.23 -6.41 2.13
C GLN A 79 -1.00 -5.74 2.76
N ALA A 80 -0.23 -5.00 1.97
CA ALA A 80 0.90 -4.22 2.46
C ALA A 80 0.47 -3.13 3.46
N SER A 81 -0.69 -2.52 3.28
CA SER A 81 -1.26 -1.58 4.25
C SER A 81 -1.54 -2.23 5.59
N LEU A 82 -2.06 -3.47 5.59
CA LEU A 82 -2.25 -4.25 6.83
C LEU A 82 -0.91 -4.57 7.51
N ALA A 83 0.10 -4.94 6.74
CA ALA A 83 1.45 -5.18 7.26
C ALA A 83 2.08 -3.92 7.86
N ASN A 84 1.83 -2.76 7.27
CA ASN A 84 2.30 -1.47 7.80
C ASN A 84 1.65 -1.14 9.14
N LEU A 85 0.34 -1.41 9.30
CA LEU A 85 -0.34 -1.27 10.58
C LEU A 85 0.23 -2.21 11.64
N ASP A 86 0.48 -3.46 11.27
CA ASP A 86 1.08 -4.47 12.15
C ASP A 86 2.47 -4.02 12.64
N SER A 87 3.28 -3.47 11.73
CA SER A 87 4.57 -2.88 12.07
C SER A 87 4.43 -1.67 13.02
N ALA A 88 3.40 -0.84 12.83
CA ALA A 88 3.14 0.30 13.72
C ALA A 88 2.77 -0.16 15.14
N PHE A 89 1.97 -1.22 15.29
CA PHE A 89 1.67 -1.81 16.60
C PHE A 89 2.92 -2.45 17.22
N THR A 90 3.74 -3.14 16.44
CA THR A 90 5.00 -3.71 16.92
C THR A 90 5.92 -2.62 17.49
N LYS A 91 6.05 -1.49 16.80
CA LYS A 91 6.82 -0.34 17.29
C LYS A 91 6.23 0.27 18.56
N PHE A 92 4.91 0.35 18.63
CA PHE A 92 4.26 0.82 19.85
C PHE A 92 4.58 -0.07 21.07
N PHE A 93 4.41 -1.38 20.94
CA PHE A 93 4.61 -2.31 22.05
C PHE A 93 6.07 -2.56 22.41
N ARG A 94 6.96 -2.66 21.43
CA ARG A 94 8.37 -3.03 21.64
C ARG A 94 9.31 -1.84 21.78
N GLU A 95 9.07 -0.78 21.02
CA GLU A 95 9.94 0.38 20.95
C GLU A 95 9.38 1.59 21.69
N HIS A 96 8.24 1.45 22.37
CA HIS A 96 7.54 2.54 23.09
C HIS A 96 7.29 3.78 22.21
N LYS A 97 7.02 3.56 20.92
CA LYS A 97 6.61 4.62 19.99
C LYS A 97 5.15 5.01 20.20
N CYS A 98 4.69 6.02 19.49
CA CYS A 98 3.30 6.46 19.57
C CYS A 98 2.33 5.37 19.11
N PHE A 99 1.13 5.37 19.70
CA PHE A 99 0.03 4.51 19.26
C PHE A 99 -0.33 4.82 17.80
N PRO A 100 -0.65 3.79 16.96
CA PRO A 100 -1.03 4.01 15.57
C PRO A 100 -2.20 4.99 15.46
N ARG A 101 -2.08 5.92 14.50
CA ARG A 101 -3.11 6.95 14.25
C ARG A 101 -3.83 6.66 12.95
N PHE A 102 -5.09 7.09 12.85
CA PHE A 102 -5.83 7.10 11.60
C PHE A 102 -5.13 8.00 10.57
N LYS A 103 -5.06 7.53 9.35
CA LYS A 103 -4.49 8.30 8.24
C LYS A 103 -5.55 9.22 7.64
N SER A 104 -5.14 10.44 7.29
CA SER A 104 -5.99 11.44 6.65
C SER A 104 -5.52 11.76 5.24
N LYS A 105 -6.46 12.11 4.35
CA LYS A 105 -6.13 12.63 3.02
C LYS A 105 -5.37 13.97 3.09
N LYS A 106 -5.58 14.71 4.17
CA LYS A 106 -4.92 16.00 4.43
C LYS A 106 -3.47 15.85 4.89
N ASP A 107 -3.06 14.65 5.32
CA ASP A 107 -1.66 14.38 5.65
C ASP A 107 -0.84 14.50 4.35
N GLY A 108 0.14 15.37 4.34
CA GLY A 108 0.86 15.79 3.13
C GLY A 108 1.70 14.71 2.45
N LYS A 109 1.82 13.52 3.06
CA LYS A 109 2.58 12.39 2.52
C LYS A 109 1.66 11.18 2.37
N GLN A 110 1.28 10.90 1.13
CA GLN A 110 0.54 9.68 0.80
C GLN A 110 1.48 8.72 0.08
N SER A 111 1.40 7.45 0.41
CA SER A 111 2.18 6.41 -0.25
C SER A 111 1.46 5.07 -0.16
N PHE A 112 1.76 4.18 -1.10
CA PHE A 112 1.38 2.78 -1.03
C PHE A 112 2.53 1.90 -1.52
N SER A 113 2.62 0.71 -0.96
CA SER A 113 3.66 -0.25 -1.29
C SER A 113 3.16 -1.28 -2.29
N ILE A 114 4.05 -1.68 -3.19
CA ILE A 114 3.84 -2.75 -4.16
C ILE A 114 4.90 -3.81 -3.86
N PRO A 115 4.52 -4.89 -3.13
CA PRO A 115 5.47 -5.89 -2.66
C PRO A 115 6.10 -6.73 -3.77
N GLN A 116 5.41 -6.86 -4.91
CA GLN A 116 5.82 -7.71 -6.03
C GLN A 116 5.36 -7.12 -7.36
N ASN A 117 5.89 -7.68 -8.46
CA ASN A 117 5.43 -7.40 -9.82
C ASN A 117 5.71 -5.97 -10.30
N THR A 118 6.76 -5.35 -9.80
CA THR A 118 7.28 -4.10 -10.35
C THR A 118 8.38 -4.44 -11.37
N ARG A 119 8.26 -3.92 -12.57
CA ARG A 119 9.26 -4.05 -13.63
C ARG A 119 9.72 -2.68 -14.11
N VAL A 120 11.02 -2.53 -14.27
CA VAL A 120 11.64 -1.29 -14.74
C VAL A 120 12.12 -1.48 -16.17
N ASP A 121 11.78 -0.56 -17.05
CA ASP A 121 12.25 -0.49 -18.43
C ASP A 121 13.02 0.80 -18.63
N PHE A 122 14.35 0.70 -18.55
CA PHE A 122 15.23 1.84 -18.70
C PHE A 122 15.28 2.37 -20.15
N GLU A 123 15.16 1.50 -21.13
CA GLU A 123 15.23 1.86 -22.55
C GLU A 123 14.05 2.74 -22.97
N ASN A 124 12.84 2.37 -22.56
CA ASN A 124 11.62 3.10 -22.88
C ASN A 124 11.22 4.13 -21.82
N GLY A 125 11.98 4.25 -20.74
CA GLY A 125 11.72 5.20 -19.67
C GLY A 125 10.39 4.97 -18.96
N ARG A 126 10.06 3.72 -18.63
CA ARG A 126 8.79 3.35 -17.99
C ARG A 126 8.97 2.40 -16.82
N ILE A 127 8.10 2.53 -15.85
CA ILE A 127 7.92 1.56 -14.76
C ILE A 127 6.55 0.91 -14.92
N PHE A 128 6.54 -0.43 -14.87
CA PHE A 128 5.33 -1.25 -14.94
C PHE A 128 4.99 -1.74 -13.54
N ILE A 129 3.80 -1.39 -13.10
CA ILE A 129 3.24 -1.82 -11.82
C ILE A 129 1.85 -2.40 -12.04
N PRO A 130 1.36 -3.28 -11.14
CA PRO A 130 0.04 -3.90 -11.29
C PRO A 130 -1.08 -2.86 -11.45
N LYS A 131 -2.07 -3.17 -12.27
CA LYS A 131 -3.22 -2.32 -12.61
C LYS A 131 -2.92 -1.12 -13.53
N PHE A 132 -1.68 -0.76 -13.77
CA PHE A 132 -1.30 0.35 -14.65
C PHE A 132 -0.87 -0.17 -16.02
N LYS A 133 -1.79 -0.18 -16.96
CA LYS A 133 -1.53 -0.63 -18.34
C LYS A 133 -0.55 0.30 -19.05
N GLY A 134 0.38 -0.26 -19.79
CA GLY A 134 1.36 0.50 -20.58
C GLY A 134 2.48 1.14 -19.77
N GLY A 135 2.50 0.94 -18.47
CA GLY A 135 3.51 1.51 -17.58
C GLY A 135 3.39 3.03 -17.38
N ILE A 136 4.13 3.55 -16.42
CA ILE A 136 4.15 4.98 -16.09
C ILE A 136 5.47 5.56 -16.58
N LYS A 137 5.40 6.68 -17.31
CA LYS A 137 6.59 7.41 -17.76
C LYS A 137 7.42 7.83 -16.54
N THR A 138 8.70 7.55 -16.60
CA THR A 138 9.62 7.75 -15.48
C THR A 138 10.89 8.40 -15.95
N LYS A 139 11.43 9.34 -15.18
CA LYS A 139 12.74 9.92 -15.42
C LYS A 139 13.80 9.13 -14.67
N PHE A 140 14.60 8.37 -15.42
CA PHE A 140 15.75 7.64 -14.88
C PHE A 140 17.02 8.49 -14.98
N HIS A 141 17.45 9.04 -13.86
CA HIS A 141 18.71 9.78 -13.79
C HIS A 141 19.93 8.86 -13.58
N ARG A 142 19.69 7.61 -13.26
CA ARG A 142 20.69 6.54 -13.14
C ARG A 142 20.01 5.19 -13.35
N THR A 143 20.80 4.21 -13.75
CA THR A 143 20.37 2.83 -13.91
C THR A 143 20.91 1.94 -12.80
N PHE A 144 20.41 0.73 -12.70
CA PHE A 144 20.92 -0.30 -11.81
C PHE A 144 20.83 -1.66 -12.49
N GLU A 145 21.62 -2.58 -11.99
CA GLU A 145 21.52 -4.00 -12.30
C GLU A 145 21.01 -4.75 -11.08
N GLY A 146 20.10 -5.71 -11.29
CA GLY A 146 19.56 -6.52 -10.22
C GLY A 146 18.06 -6.74 -10.32
N ILE A 147 17.53 -7.42 -9.33
CA ILE A 147 16.11 -7.79 -9.25
C ILE A 147 15.37 -6.76 -8.38
N VAL A 148 14.28 -6.21 -8.91
CA VAL A 148 13.38 -5.36 -8.14
C VAL A 148 12.58 -6.22 -7.16
N LYS A 149 12.78 -6.00 -5.87
CA LYS A 149 12.06 -6.72 -4.81
C LYS A 149 10.68 -6.12 -4.55
N SER A 150 10.63 -4.83 -4.38
CA SER A 150 9.41 -4.09 -4.09
C SER A 150 9.55 -2.65 -4.54
N SER A 151 8.45 -1.96 -4.65
CA SER A 151 8.41 -0.52 -4.90
C SER A 151 7.43 0.17 -3.96
N THR A 152 7.61 1.46 -3.80
CA THR A 152 6.71 2.34 -3.04
C THR A 152 6.47 3.59 -3.88
N ILE A 153 5.22 3.94 -4.04
CA ILE A 153 4.78 5.13 -4.77
C ILE A 153 4.38 6.19 -3.77
#